data_23b17fc7faadfe27c54d6d5d4e349250
#
_entry.id   23b17fc7faadfe27c54d6d5d4e349250
#
_cell.length_a   1.000
_cell.length_b   1.000
_cell.length_c   1.000
_cell.angle_alpha   90.00
_cell.angle_beta   90.00
_cell.angle_gamma   90.00
#
_symmetry.space_group_name_H-M   'P 1'
#
loop_
_entity.id
_entity.type
_entity.pdbx_description
1 polymer ?
#
loop_
_entity_poly.entity_id
_entity_poly.type
_entity_poly.pdbx_seq_one_letter_code
_entity_poly.pdbx_strand_id
1 'polypeptide(L)'
;MSQVIQVENISKSFGDKKALEQINFHIDQGEIFGFLGPSGSGKTTLINILTGQLDADNGQSKILGKASDAINAQDLVKIGLVSDTSGFYEKMTLYKNLQIYAKLYDLKNERIDEVLEQVGLLESKNIVAEKLSTGMKQRMFLARALLNNPEVLFLDEPTSGLDPRTSKVIHELLLDLKKKGTTIFLTTHDMHEASVLCDRLALLNKGVLVEYGKPKAIIQKYNTAKKVKISYENGETEQISFSELATKDLKLAITVHSCEPTLEEIFIQLTGEKLDV
;
A
#
# COMPACT_ATOMS: atom_id res chain seq x y z
N MET A 1 -1.99 -17.61 12.72
CA MET A 1 -1.52 -17.33 11.33
C MET A 1 -0.01 -17.18 11.43
N SER A 2 0.76 -17.58 10.43
CA SER A 2 2.22 -17.43 10.44
C SER A 2 2.57 -15.97 10.13
N GLN A 3 3.45 -15.37 10.94
CA GLN A 3 3.98 -14.04 10.68
C GLN A 3 5.00 -14.13 9.54
N VAL A 4 4.73 -13.44 8.44
CA VAL A 4 5.58 -13.44 7.24
C VAL A 4 6.62 -12.32 7.29
N ILE A 5 6.24 -11.16 7.85
CA ILE A 5 7.16 -10.04 8.09
C ILE A 5 7.11 -9.72 9.59
N GLN A 6 8.29 -9.55 10.20
CA GLN A 6 8.46 -9.14 11.59
C GLN A 6 9.44 -7.98 11.65
N VAL A 7 9.10 -6.93 12.38
CA VAL A 7 9.90 -5.72 12.54
C VAL A 7 9.98 -5.39 14.03
N GLU A 8 11.18 -5.39 14.58
CA GLU A 8 11.44 -5.22 16.00
C GLU A 8 12.46 -4.10 16.23
N ASN A 9 12.00 -2.97 16.79
CA ASN A 9 12.80 -1.82 17.19
C ASN A 9 13.71 -1.24 16.08
N ILE A 10 13.27 -1.32 14.80
CA ILE A 10 14.03 -0.80 13.67
C ILE A 10 14.19 0.71 13.81
N SER A 11 15.44 1.15 13.76
CA SER A 11 15.80 2.57 13.72
C SER A 11 16.83 2.81 12.62
N LYS A 12 16.73 3.97 11.95
CA LYS A 12 17.64 4.39 10.88
C LYS A 12 17.82 5.90 10.87
N SER A 13 19.07 6.35 10.76
CA SER A 13 19.43 7.76 10.60
C SER A 13 20.32 7.98 9.38
N PHE A 14 20.23 9.15 8.78
CA PHE A 14 21.11 9.63 7.73
C PHE A 14 21.70 10.97 8.20
N GLY A 15 22.94 10.94 8.68
CA GLY A 15 23.55 12.07 9.41
C GLY A 15 22.68 12.41 10.64
N ASP A 16 22.29 13.67 10.79
CA ASP A 16 21.46 14.13 11.91
C ASP A 16 19.96 13.85 11.75
N LYS A 17 19.52 13.39 10.55
CA LYS A 17 18.11 13.12 10.27
C LYS A 17 17.75 11.69 10.65
N LYS A 18 16.89 11.54 11.66
CA LYS A 18 16.24 10.24 11.96
C LYS A 18 15.18 9.95 10.91
N ALA A 19 15.37 8.89 10.14
CA ALA A 19 14.42 8.43 9.13
C ALA A 19 13.40 7.44 9.69
N LEU A 20 13.83 6.60 10.66
CA LEU A 20 12.98 5.66 11.39
C LEU A 20 13.42 5.59 12.84
N GLU A 21 12.47 5.52 13.76
CA GLU A 21 12.73 5.46 15.21
C GLU A 21 11.86 4.39 15.88
N GLN A 22 12.48 3.31 16.34
CA GLN A 22 11.89 2.21 17.10
C GLN A 22 10.60 1.62 16.45
N ILE A 23 10.64 1.36 15.15
CA ILE A 23 9.52 0.79 14.41
C ILE A 23 9.27 -0.65 14.83
N ASN A 24 8.02 -0.95 15.20
CA ASN A 24 7.59 -2.27 15.66
C ASN A 24 6.26 -2.65 15.02
N PHE A 25 6.20 -3.73 14.25
CA PHE A 25 4.97 -4.34 13.75
C PHE A 25 5.24 -5.75 13.21
N HIS A 26 4.17 -6.47 12.86
CA HIS A 26 4.26 -7.73 12.11
C HIS A 26 3.17 -7.80 11.06
N ILE A 27 3.35 -8.64 10.05
CA ILE A 27 2.39 -8.90 8.99
C ILE A 27 2.15 -10.40 8.89
N ASP A 28 0.88 -10.78 8.87
CA ASP A 28 0.47 -12.17 8.73
C ASP A 28 0.40 -12.61 7.27
N GLN A 29 0.48 -13.90 7.03
CA GLN A 29 0.39 -14.46 5.68
C GLN A 29 -0.96 -14.14 5.03
N GLY A 30 -0.92 -13.71 3.75
CA GLY A 30 -2.10 -13.39 2.97
C GLY A 30 -2.80 -12.10 3.39
N GLU A 31 -2.09 -11.20 4.06
CA GLU A 31 -2.58 -9.89 4.49
C GLU A 31 -2.15 -8.79 3.51
N ILE A 32 -3.00 -7.80 3.30
CA ILE A 32 -2.61 -6.51 2.71
C ILE A 32 -2.36 -5.54 3.87
N PHE A 33 -1.12 -5.14 4.01
CA PHE A 33 -0.67 -4.21 5.04
C PHE A 33 -0.28 -2.86 4.43
N GLY A 34 -0.91 -1.79 4.91
CA GLY A 34 -0.61 -0.42 4.49
C GLY A 34 0.40 0.26 5.43
N PHE A 35 1.43 0.90 4.87
CA PHE A 35 2.37 1.73 5.61
C PHE A 35 2.25 3.16 5.12
N LEU A 36 1.53 3.99 5.86
CA LEU A 36 0.99 5.27 5.42
C LEU A 36 1.72 6.44 6.07
N GLY A 37 1.85 7.52 5.32
CA GLY A 37 2.43 8.76 5.84
C GLY A 37 2.82 9.72 4.73
N PRO A 38 3.13 10.98 5.07
CA PRO A 38 3.54 11.99 4.09
C PRO A 38 4.87 11.64 3.41
N SER A 39 5.19 12.35 2.34
CA SER A 39 6.48 12.24 1.67
C SER A 39 7.62 12.50 2.66
N GLY A 40 8.67 11.67 2.60
CA GLY A 40 9.82 11.79 3.50
C GLY A 40 9.60 11.29 4.92
N SER A 41 8.47 10.65 5.25
CA SER A 41 8.22 10.08 6.59
C SER A 41 9.04 8.82 6.91
N GLY A 42 9.68 8.17 5.91
CA GLY A 42 10.52 6.99 6.09
C GLY A 42 10.01 5.72 5.41
N LYS A 43 8.91 5.77 4.62
CA LYS A 43 8.28 4.59 3.97
C LYS A 43 9.26 3.79 3.10
N THR A 44 9.87 4.43 2.12
CA THR A 44 10.86 3.80 1.23
C THR A 44 12.10 3.32 1.99
N THR A 45 12.52 4.04 3.04
CA THR A 45 13.63 3.61 3.91
C THR A 45 13.33 2.25 4.56
N LEU A 46 12.09 2.07 5.05
CA LEU A 46 11.70 0.80 5.65
C LEU A 46 11.65 -0.33 4.61
N ILE A 47 11.08 -0.09 3.42
CA ILE A 47 11.09 -1.10 2.33
C ILE A 47 12.51 -1.53 2.03
N ASN A 48 13.46 -0.60 1.90
CA ASN A 48 14.86 -0.91 1.59
C ASN A 48 15.52 -1.74 2.71
N ILE A 49 15.20 -1.47 3.98
CA ILE A 49 15.69 -2.30 5.09
C ILE A 49 15.08 -3.71 5.03
N LEU A 50 13.76 -3.81 4.85
CA LEU A 50 13.08 -5.09 4.80
C LEU A 50 13.57 -5.95 3.64
N THR A 51 13.87 -5.36 2.49
CA THR A 51 14.36 -6.08 1.30
C THR A 51 15.87 -6.28 1.27
N GLY A 52 16.59 -5.94 2.35
CA GLY A 52 18.06 -6.14 2.45
C GLY A 52 18.88 -5.20 1.58
N GLN A 53 18.31 -4.10 1.09
CA GLN A 53 19.01 -3.09 0.29
C GLN A 53 19.69 -2.02 1.17
N LEU A 54 19.31 -1.94 2.44
CA LEU A 54 19.80 -0.97 3.42
C LEU A 54 19.86 -1.63 4.80
N ASP A 55 20.95 -1.42 5.53
CA ASP A 55 21.08 -1.88 6.91
C ASP A 55 20.37 -0.92 7.88
N ALA A 56 19.68 -1.49 8.87
CA ALA A 56 19.18 -0.72 10.01
C ALA A 56 20.36 -0.34 10.93
N ASP A 57 20.25 0.80 11.63
CA ASP A 57 21.24 1.18 12.65
C ASP A 57 21.00 0.41 13.96
N ASN A 58 19.74 0.10 14.26
CA ASN A 58 19.33 -0.71 15.41
C ASN A 58 18.07 -1.51 15.09
N GLY A 59 17.85 -2.56 15.88
CA GLY A 59 16.70 -3.46 15.74
C GLY A 59 16.95 -4.59 14.75
N GLN A 60 15.92 -5.36 14.48
CA GLN A 60 15.99 -6.48 13.53
C GLN A 60 14.68 -6.63 12.77
N SER A 61 14.77 -7.18 11.57
CA SER A 61 13.58 -7.56 10.79
C SER A 61 13.76 -8.92 10.13
N LYS A 62 12.64 -9.60 9.91
CA LYS A 62 12.60 -10.90 9.23
C LYS A 62 11.53 -10.91 8.16
N ILE A 63 11.82 -11.54 7.04
CA ILE A 63 10.88 -11.86 5.97
C ILE A 63 10.94 -13.35 5.69
N LEU A 64 9.77 -14.01 5.65
CA LEU A 64 9.66 -15.46 5.43
C LEU A 64 10.54 -16.28 6.40
N GLY A 65 10.68 -15.79 7.64
CA GLY A 65 11.48 -16.41 8.71
C GLY A 65 12.97 -16.15 8.62
N LYS A 66 13.48 -15.41 7.61
CA LYS A 66 14.88 -15.07 7.42
C LYS A 66 15.14 -13.62 7.79
N ALA A 67 16.27 -13.34 8.46
CA ALA A 67 16.67 -11.97 8.78
C ALA A 67 16.92 -11.16 7.49
N SER A 68 16.46 -9.91 7.47
CA SER A 68 16.49 -9.06 6.26
C SER A 68 17.91 -8.76 5.77
N ASP A 69 18.87 -8.64 6.66
CA ASP A 69 20.31 -8.47 6.36
C ASP A 69 20.99 -9.75 5.81
N ALA A 70 20.32 -10.91 5.96
CA ALA A 70 20.81 -12.21 5.47
C ALA A 70 20.08 -12.69 4.19
N ILE A 71 19.21 -11.87 3.60
CA ILE A 71 18.51 -12.18 2.35
C ILE A 71 19.51 -12.34 1.20
N ASN A 72 19.38 -13.42 0.45
CA ASN A 72 20.21 -13.69 -0.72
C ASN A 72 19.38 -13.81 -2.02
N ALA A 73 20.04 -14.02 -3.16
CA ALA A 73 19.38 -14.09 -4.46
C ALA A 73 18.25 -15.16 -4.53
N GLN A 74 18.40 -16.28 -3.83
CA GLN A 74 17.37 -17.35 -3.80
C GLN A 74 16.13 -16.92 -3.01
N ASP A 75 16.31 -16.11 -1.97
CA ASP A 75 15.19 -15.58 -1.19
C ASP A 75 14.43 -14.50 -1.97
N LEU A 76 15.17 -13.67 -2.75
CA LEU A 76 14.59 -12.61 -3.58
C LEU A 76 13.65 -13.15 -4.66
N VAL A 77 13.79 -14.40 -5.09
CA VAL A 77 12.83 -15.04 -6.00
C VAL A 77 11.41 -15.07 -5.43
N LYS A 78 11.27 -15.15 -4.09
CA LYS A 78 9.99 -15.17 -3.38
C LYS A 78 9.44 -13.78 -3.04
N ILE A 79 10.19 -12.74 -3.34
CA ILE A 79 9.87 -11.35 -3.02
C ILE A 79 9.68 -10.57 -4.32
N GLY A 80 8.51 -10.00 -4.53
CA GLY A 80 8.26 -9.03 -5.59
C GLY A 80 8.45 -7.61 -5.07
N LEU A 81 9.05 -6.73 -5.86
CA LEU A 81 9.24 -5.33 -5.50
C LEU A 81 8.87 -4.42 -6.67
N VAL A 82 8.01 -3.44 -6.40
CA VAL A 82 7.73 -2.29 -7.26
C VAL A 82 8.10 -1.04 -6.49
N SER A 83 9.02 -0.25 -7.00
CA SER A 83 9.49 1.00 -6.41
C SER A 83 9.48 2.13 -7.43
N ASP A 84 9.50 3.38 -6.99
CA ASP A 84 9.56 4.59 -7.84
C ASP A 84 10.77 4.59 -8.78
N THR A 85 11.87 3.95 -8.35
CA THR A 85 13.11 3.85 -9.14
C THR A 85 13.13 2.68 -10.10
N SER A 86 11.98 2.02 -10.30
CA SER A 86 11.87 0.88 -11.20
C SER A 86 12.21 1.26 -12.65
N GLY A 87 13.43 0.95 -13.07
CA GLY A 87 13.90 1.20 -14.43
C GLY A 87 13.30 0.23 -15.46
N PHE A 88 13.26 0.66 -16.72
CA PHE A 88 12.86 -0.15 -17.87
C PHE A 88 13.61 0.31 -19.13
N TYR A 89 13.66 -0.57 -20.13
CA TYR A 89 14.29 -0.26 -21.41
C TYR A 89 13.28 0.40 -22.36
N GLU A 90 13.35 1.71 -22.47
CA GLU A 90 12.37 2.54 -23.18
C GLU A 90 12.16 2.12 -24.64
N LYS A 91 13.24 1.76 -25.36
CA LYS A 91 13.22 1.38 -26.78
C LYS A 91 12.83 -0.09 -27.02
N MET A 92 12.62 -0.86 -25.98
CA MET A 92 12.13 -2.23 -26.09
C MET A 92 10.61 -2.29 -25.94
N THR A 93 10.00 -3.33 -26.51
CA THR A 93 8.57 -3.58 -26.26
C THR A 93 8.32 -3.98 -24.81
N LEU A 94 7.09 -3.85 -24.36
CA LEU A 94 6.65 -4.33 -23.04
C LEU A 94 7.04 -5.80 -22.83
N TYR A 95 6.76 -6.66 -23.82
CA TYR A 95 7.15 -8.08 -23.77
C TYR A 95 8.65 -8.27 -23.58
N LYS A 96 9.48 -7.57 -24.36
CA LYS A 96 10.95 -7.68 -24.28
C LYS A 96 11.49 -7.19 -22.93
N ASN A 97 10.88 -6.17 -22.33
CA ASN A 97 11.22 -5.74 -20.99
C ASN A 97 11.02 -6.87 -19.96
N LEU A 98 9.88 -7.57 -19.99
CA LEU A 98 9.62 -8.71 -19.11
C LEU A 98 10.50 -9.91 -19.43
N GLN A 99 10.81 -10.14 -20.71
CA GLN A 99 11.64 -11.27 -21.15
C GLN A 99 13.06 -11.23 -20.58
N ILE A 100 13.63 -10.05 -20.33
CA ILE A 100 14.93 -9.91 -19.69
C ILE A 100 14.89 -10.54 -18.29
N TYR A 101 13.87 -10.22 -17.51
CA TYR A 101 13.69 -10.76 -16.15
C TYR A 101 13.30 -12.24 -16.16
N ALA A 102 12.43 -12.65 -17.09
CA ALA A 102 12.08 -14.06 -17.25
C ALA A 102 13.32 -14.92 -17.53
N LYS A 103 14.25 -14.46 -18.39
CA LYS A 103 15.51 -15.14 -18.64
C LYS A 103 16.44 -15.15 -17.42
N LEU A 104 16.50 -14.06 -16.65
CA LEU A 104 17.30 -13.99 -15.43
C LEU A 104 16.88 -15.05 -14.40
N TYR A 105 15.57 -15.34 -14.35
CA TYR A 105 14.99 -16.31 -13.44
C TYR A 105 14.73 -17.70 -14.06
N ASP A 106 15.24 -17.94 -15.28
CA ASP A 106 15.04 -19.19 -16.04
C ASP A 106 13.57 -19.58 -16.22
N LEU A 107 12.71 -18.57 -16.45
CA LEU A 107 11.29 -18.75 -16.67
C LEU A 107 10.97 -18.93 -18.16
N LYS A 108 9.95 -19.75 -18.44
CA LYS A 108 9.45 -19.91 -19.81
C LYS A 108 8.69 -18.67 -20.29
N ASN A 109 8.66 -18.48 -21.62
CA ASN A 109 7.99 -17.34 -22.23
C ASN A 109 6.46 -17.31 -21.98
N GLU A 110 5.83 -18.46 -21.79
CA GLU A 110 4.40 -18.58 -21.46
C GLU A 110 4.07 -17.83 -20.17
N ARG A 111 5.02 -17.80 -19.21
CA ARG A 111 4.85 -17.07 -17.97
C ARG A 111 4.72 -15.55 -18.18
N ILE A 112 5.37 -15.01 -19.20
CA ILE A 112 5.24 -13.59 -19.56
C ILE A 112 3.80 -13.28 -20.04
N ASP A 113 3.25 -14.11 -20.89
CA ASP A 113 1.87 -13.93 -21.39
C ASP A 113 0.86 -14.05 -20.23
N GLU A 114 1.04 -15.01 -19.30
CA GLU A 114 0.20 -15.16 -18.10
C GLU A 114 0.19 -13.90 -17.21
N VAL A 115 1.37 -13.33 -16.89
CA VAL A 115 1.43 -12.13 -16.05
C VAL A 115 0.91 -10.90 -16.78
N LEU A 116 1.11 -10.82 -18.11
CA LEU A 116 0.54 -9.75 -18.92
C LEU A 116 -0.99 -9.81 -18.96
N GLU A 117 -1.56 -11.02 -19.02
CA GLU A 117 -3.00 -11.20 -18.91
C GLU A 117 -3.52 -10.78 -17.54
N GLN A 118 -2.86 -11.20 -16.46
CA GLN A 118 -3.22 -10.83 -15.07
C GLN A 118 -3.28 -9.32 -14.86
N VAL A 119 -2.36 -8.56 -15.46
CA VAL A 119 -2.33 -7.09 -15.34
C VAL A 119 -3.12 -6.39 -16.46
N GLY A 120 -3.81 -7.13 -17.35
CA GLY A 120 -4.61 -6.57 -18.44
C GLY A 120 -3.78 -5.85 -19.51
N LEU A 121 -2.58 -6.35 -19.83
CA LEU A 121 -1.67 -5.79 -20.82
C LEU A 121 -1.28 -6.75 -21.96
N LEU A 122 -1.90 -7.93 -22.06
CA LEU A 122 -1.53 -8.95 -23.06
C LEU A 122 -1.61 -8.41 -24.49
N GLU A 123 -2.71 -7.73 -24.84
CA GLU A 123 -2.89 -7.12 -26.17
C GLU A 123 -1.89 -6.00 -26.47
N SER A 124 -1.29 -5.42 -25.43
CA SER A 124 -0.32 -4.32 -25.53
C SER A 124 1.14 -4.80 -25.54
N LYS A 125 1.40 -6.11 -25.52
CA LYS A 125 2.74 -6.69 -25.35
C LYS A 125 3.78 -6.24 -26.37
N ASN A 126 3.35 -5.87 -27.57
CA ASN A 126 4.24 -5.43 -28.66
C ASN A 126 4.45 -3.91 -28.68
N ILE A 127 3.79 -3.13 -27.81
CA ILE A 127 3.99 -1.68 -27.72
C ILE A 127 5.36 -1.41 -27.12
N VAL A 128 6.10 -0.45 -27.72
CA VAL A 128 7.40 0.01 -27.20
C VAL A 128 7.16 0.76 -25.88
N ALA A 129 7.98 0.50 -24.87
CA ALA A 129 7.71 0.93 -23.50
C ALA A 129 7.68 2.45 -23.31
N GLU A 130 8.40 3.23 -24.12
CA GLU A 130 8.31 4.70 -24.12
C GLU A 130 6.90 5.24 -24.45
N LYS A 131 6.12 4.47 -25.21
CA LYS A 131 4.75 4.83 -25.65
C LYS A 131 3.66 4.39 -24.67
N LEU A 132 4.01 3.69 -23.61
CA LEU A 132 3.07 3.28 -22.59
C LEU A 132 2.61 4.49 -21.77
N SER A 133 1.31 4.54 -21.43
CA SER A 133 0.80 5.51 -20.46
C SER A 133 1.39 5.22 -19.05
N THR A 134 1.29 6.18 -18.14
CA THR A 134 1.75 6.01 -16.75
C THR A 134 1.12 4.78 -16.12
N GLY A 135 -0.20 4.60 -16.25
CA GLY A 135 -0.89 3.42 -15.71
C GLY A 135 -0.50 2.10 -16.39
N MET A 136 -0.14 2.12 -17.68
CA MET A 136 0.40 0.92 -18.34
C MET A 136 1.83 0.61 -17.85
N LYS A 137 2.66 1.61 -17.62
CA LYS A 137 4.00 1.43 -17.04
C LYS A 137 3.91 0.84 -15.64
N GLN A 138 3.02 1.36 -14.80
CA GLN A 138 2.80 0.83 -13.45
C GLN A 138 2.37 -0.64 -13.48
N ARG A 139 1.43 -1.00 -14.36
CA ARG A 139 1.02 -2.41 -14.55
C ARG A 139 2.14 -3.28 -15.13
N MET A 140 3.03 -2.75 -15.96
CA MET A 140 4.23 -3.45 -16.42
C MET A 140 5.19 -3.74 -15.25
N PHE A 141 5.40 -2.80 -14.33
CA PHE A 141 6.22 -3.03 -13.14
C PHE A 141 5.60 -4.09 -12.22
N LEU A 142 4.27 -4.07 -12.06
CA LEU A 142 3.55 -5.13 -11.35
C LEU A 142 3.73 -6.49 -12.05
N ALA A 143 3.56 -6.57 -13.38
CA ALA A 143 3.78 -7.80 -14.12
C ALA A 143 5.20 -8.34 -13.91
N ARG A 144 6.22 -7.47 -13.91
CA ARG A 144 7.60 -7.84 -13.62
C ARG A 144 7.76 -8.43 -12.22
N ALA A 145 7.21 -7.78 -11.21
CA ALA A 145 7.27 -8.25 -9.83
C ALA A 145 6.54 -9.59 -9.61
N LEU A 146 5.56 -9.90 -10.46
CA LEU A 146 4.75 -11.12 -10.39
C LEU A 146 5.33 -12.30 -11.19
N LEU A 147 6.39 -12.13 -11.97
CA LEU A 147 6.98 -13.18 -12.80
C LEU A 147 7.29 -14.46 -12.00
N ASN A 148 7.84 -14.33 -10.81
CA ASN A 148 8.25 -15.43 -9.94
C ASN A 148 7.16 -15.96 -9.00
N ASN A 149 5.89 -15.54 -9.13
CA ASN A 149 4.85 -15.87 -8.16
C ASN A 149 5.27 -15.58 -6.71
N PRO A 150 5.56 -14.33 -6.35
CA PRO A 150 6.13 -14.00 -5.06
C PRO A 150 5.17 -14.35 -3.90
N GLU A 151 5.76 -14.82 -2.79
CA GLU A 151 5.04 -15.03 -1.52
C GLU A 151 4.77 -13.68 -0.82
N VAL A 152 5.69 -12.70 -1.02
CA VAL A 152 5.60 -11.33 -0.48
C VAL A 152 5.76 -10.32 -1.61
N LEU A 153 4.87 -9.33 -1.67
CA LEU A 153 4.91 -8.26 -2.66
C LEU A 153 5.03 -6.90 -1.96
N PHE A 154 6.12 -6.19 -2.21
CA PHE A 154 6.34 -4.80 -1.78
C PHE A 154 5.96 -3.84 -2.89
N LEU A 155 5.14 -2.85 -2.57
CA LEU A 155 4.65 -1.83 -3.49
C LEU A 155 4.88 -0.44 -2.89
N ASP A 156 5.73 0.34 -3.52
CA ASP A 156 5.95 1.74 -3.13
C ASP A 156 5.05 2.64 -3.98
N GLU A 157 4.00 3.19 -3.36
CA GLU A 157 3.01 4.11 -3.97
C GLU A 157 2.39 3.57 -5.29
N PRO A 158 1.78 2.36 -5.31
CA PRO A 158 1.43 1.66 -6.56
C PRO A 158 0.39 2.37 -7.42
N THR A 159 -0.37 3.31 -6.89
CA THR A 159 -1.46 4.02 -7.56
C THR A 159 -1.22 5.52 -7.67
N SER A 160 -0.09 6.01 -7.17
CA SER A 160 0.25 7.43 -7.20
C SER A 160 0.25 7.99 -8.63
N GLY A 161 -0.42 9.14 -8.84
CA GLY A 161 -0.52 9.80 -10.13
C GLY A 161 -1.37 9.07 -11.17
N LEU A 162 -2.15 8.06 -10.79
CA LEU A 162 -3.06 7.34 -11.68
C LEU A 162 -4.48 7.90 -11.60
N ASP A 163 -5.20 7.76 -12.70
CA ASP A 163 -6.64 8.06 -12.72
C ASP A 163 -7.43 7.01 -11.91
N PRO A 164 -8.63 7.35 -11.37
CA PRO A 164 -9.41 6.47 -10.50
C PRO A 164 -9.77 5.12 -11.13
N ARG A 165 -9.96 5.06 -12.47
CA ARG A 165 -10.28 3.83 -13.18
C ARG A 165 -9.08 2.89 -13.20
N THR A 166 -7.89 3.41 -13.47
CA THR A 166 -6.64 2.64 -13.48
C THR A 166 -6.28 2.17 -12.06
N SER A 167 -6.44 3.02 -11.04
CA SER A 167 -6.24 2.66 -9.64
C SER A 167 -7.15 1.49 -9.23
N LYS A 168 -8.43 1.53 -9.61
CA LYS A 168 -9.38 0.46 -9.33
C LYS A 168 -8.93 -0.90 -9.93
N VAL A 169 -8.41 -0.90 -11.15
CA VAL A 169 -7.88 -2.14 -11.78
C VAL A 169 -6.72 -2.71 -10.97
N ILE A 170 -5.83 -1.85 -10.45
CA ILE A 170 -4.72 -2.28 -9.59
C ILE A 170 -5.27 -2.84 -8.26
N HIS A 171 -6.22 -2.17 -7.63
CA HIS A 171 -6.85 -2.66 -6.39
C HIS A 171 -7.47 -4.05 -6.55
N GLU A 172 -8.24 -4.26 -7.62
CA GLU A 172 -8.84 -5.56 -7.93
C GLU A 172 -7.76 -6.64 -8.10
N LEU A 173 -6.66 -6.33 -8.81
CA LEU A 173 -5.52 -7.24 -8.94
C LEU A 173 -4.89 -7.57 -7.57
N LEU A 174 -4.66 -6.58 -6.72
CA LEU A 174 -4.06 -6.80 -5.38
C LEU A 174 -4.96 -7.66 -4.50
N LEU A 175 -6.28 -7.43 -4.53
CA LEU A 175 -7.25 -8.26 -3.82
C LEU A 175 -7.27 -9.70 -4.32
N ASP A 176 -7.11 -9.94 -5.63
CA ASP A 176 -7.04 -11.28 -6.20
C ASP A 176 -5.71 -11.99 -5.85
N LEU A 177 -4.59 -11.27 -5.83
CA LEU A 177 -3.31 -11.80 -5.36
C LEU A 177 -3.39 -12.20 -3.87
N LYS A 178 -3.99 -11.37 -3.03
CA LYS A 178 -4.26 -11.70 -1.63
C LYS A 178 -5.08 -12.97 -1.49
N LYS A 179 -6.19 -13.13 -2.25
CA LYS A 179 -7.02 -14.35 -2.24
C LYS A 179 -6.22 -15.60 -2.62
N LYS A 180 -5.18 -15.46 -3.45
CA LYS A 180 -4.25 -16.54 -3.83
C LYS A 180 -3.17 -16.81 -2.79
N GLY A 181 -3.13 -16.02 -1.69
CA GLY A 181 -2.22 -16.21 -0.56
C GLY A 181 -0.98 -15.32 -0.58
N THR A 182 -0.84 -14.40 -1.55
CA THR A 182 0.26 -13.42 -1.56
C THR A 182 0.09 -12.44 -0.41
N THR A 183 1.14 -12.21 0.36
CA THR A 183 1.21 -11.16 1.39
C THR A 183 1.67 -9.87 0.73
N ILE A 184 0.97 -8.76 0.97
CA ILE A 184 1.24 -7.49 0.31
C ILE A 184 1.58 -6.43 1.35
N PHE A 185 2.75 -5.82 1.20
CA PHE A 185 3.14 -4.59 1.91
C PHE A 185 3.08 -3.45 0.92
N LEU A 186 2.19 -2.48 1.15
CA LEU A 186 2.11 -1.30 0.30
C LEU A 186 2.35 -0.02 1.09
N THR A 187 3.03 0.94 0.46
CA THR A 187 3.07 2.31 0.97
C THR A 187 2.10 3.17 0.17
N THR A 188 1.49 4.12 0.83
CA THR A 188 0.66 5.15 0.18
C THR A 188 0.53 6.37 1.08
N HIS A 189 0.26 7.52 0.49
CA HIS A 189 -0.20 8.71 1.20
C HIS A 189 -1.73 8.86 1.10
N ASP A 190 -2.41 8.06 0.26
CA ASP A 190 -3.86 8.06 0.13
C ASP A 190 -4.52 7.23 1.25
N MET A 191 -5.00 7.93 2.28
CA MET A 191 -5.67 7.33 3.45
C MET A 191 -7.00 6.67 3.09
N HIS A 192 -7.69 7.17 2.06
CA HIS A 192 -8.94 6.57 1.59
C HIS A 192 -8.67 5.22 0.93
N GLU A 193 -7.70 5.16 0.01
CA GLU A 193 -7.25 3.92 -0.61
C GLU A 193 -6.92 2.86 0.44
N ALA A 194 -6.08 3.23 1.41
CA ALA A 194 -5.66 2.31 2.46
C ALA A 194 -6.82 1.82 3.33
N SER A 195 -7.81 2.68 3.62
CA SER A 195 -8.98 2.31 4.42
C SER A 195 -9.84 1.23 3.76
N VAL A 196 -9.86 1.19 2.41
CA VAL A 196 -10.64 0.25 1.61
C VAL A 196 -9.86 -1.04 1.33
N LEU A 197 -8.56 -0.93 1.09
CA LEU A 197 -7.74 -2.02 0.57
C LEU A 197 -7.05 -2.83 1.67
N CYS A 198 -6.59 -2.17 2.75
CA CYS A 198 -5.74 -2.80 3.75
C CYS A 198 -6.52 -3.53 4.86
N ASP A 199 -6.02 -4.69 5.27
CA ASP A 199 -6.53 -5.40 6.46
C ASP A 199 -6.08 -4.73 7.74
N ARG A 200 -4.80 -4.35 7.79
CA ARG A 200 -4.19 -3.53 8.84
C ARG A 200 -3.31 -2.47 8.21
N LEU A 201 -3.07 -1.42 8.96
CA LEU A 201 -2.19 -0.34 8.53
C LEU A 201 -1.41 0.24 9.70
N ALA A 202 -0.34 0.92 9.37
CA ALA A 202 0.47 1.72 10.26
C ALA A 202 0.55 3.15 9.73
N LEU A 203 0.30 4.13 10.59
CA LEU A 203 0.46 5.55 10.28
C LEU A 203 1.85 6.01 10.74
N LEU A 204 2.65 6.50 9.81
CA LEU A 204 4.02 6.96 10.05
C LEU A 204 4.11 8.47 9.93
N ASN A 205 4.68 9.12 10.92
CA ASN A 205 5.05 10.53 10.85
C ASN A 205 6.47 10.74 11.35
N LYS A 206 7.31 11.40 10.55
CA LYS A 206 8.71 11.74 10.90
C LYS A 206 9.51 10.57 11.49
N GLY A 207 9.33 9.40 10.89
CA GLY A 207 10.05 8.18 11.30
C GLY A 207 9.46 7.45 12.50
N VAL A 208 8.32 7.90 13.05
CA VAL A 208 7.67 7.28 14.23
C VAL A 208 6.30 6.74 13.84
N LEU A 209 5.94 5.54 14.32
CA LEU A 209 4.59 5.02 14.22
C LEU A 209 3.67 5.76 15.19
N VAL A 210 2.67 6.47 14.66
CA VAL A 210 1.71 7.24 15.46
C VAL A 210 0.42 6.45 15.72
N GLU A 211 0.09 5.49 14.87
CA GLU A 211 -1.04 4.57 15.07
C GLU A 211 -0.83 3.27 14.28
N TYR A 212 -1.44 2.17 14.73
CA TYR A 212 -1.32 0.85 14.12
C TYR A 212 -2.57 0.00 14.41
N GLY A 213 -3.11 -0.66 13.38
CA GLY A 213 -4.24 -1.55 13.56
C GLY A 213 -5.12 -1.72 12.32
N LYS A 214 -6.29 -2.32 12.51
CA LYS A 214 -7.30 -2.41 11.44
C LYS A 214 -7.91 -1.03 11.18
N PRO A 215 -8.11 -0.60 9.91
CA PRO A 215 -8.67 0.70 9.58
C PRO A 215 -9.94 1.02 10.38
N LYS A 216 -10.91 0.10 10.38
CA LYS A 216 -12.17 0.26 11.12
C LYS A 216 -11.97 0.41 12.63
N ALA A 217 -11.03 -0.33 13.23
CA ALA A 217 -10.75 -0.24 14.66
C ALA A 217 -10.13 1.11 15.04
N ILE A 218 -9.22 1.62 14.18
CA ILE A 218 -8.63 2.95 14.34
C ILE A 218 -9.72 4.01 14.26
N ILE A 219 -10.56 3.99 13.21
CA ILE A 219 -11.68 4.94 13.04
C ILE A 219 -12.60 4.92 14.28
N GLN A 220 -12.98 3.75 14.77
CA GLN A 220 -13.83 3.63 15.96
C GLN A 220 -13.17 4.16 17.24
N LYS A 221 -11.85 3.94 17.42
CA LYS A 221 -11.08 4.45 18.56
C LYS A 221 -11.14 5.97 18.67
N TYR A 222 -11.13 6.67 17.52
CA TYR A 222 -11.15 8.13 17.45
C TYR A 222 -12.55 8.73 17.21
N ASN A 223 -13.58 7.92 16.96
CA ASN A 223 -14.97 8.36 16.83
C ASN A 223 -15.61 8.62 18.20
N THR A 224 -15.08 9.59 18.94
CA THR A 224 -15.56 9.92 20.30
C THR A 224 -16.87 10.69 20.30
N ALA A 225 -17.13 11.49 19.26
CA ALA A 225 -18.28 12.40 19.22
C ALA A 225 -19.58 11.72 18.76
N LYS A 226 -19.52 10.54 18.10
CA LYS A 226 -20.65 9.75 17.57
C LYS A 226 -21.74 10.65 16.96
N LYS A 227 -21.37 11.44 15.94
CA LYS A 227 -22.27 12.37 15.26
C LYS A 227 -22.91 11.73 14.02
N VAL A 228 -24.08 12.26 13.64
CA VAL A 228 -24.75 11.98 12.37
C VAL A 228 -25.00 13.27 11.61
N LYS A 229 -24.90 13.21 10.29
CA LYS A 229 -25.27 14.28 9.37
C LYS A 229 -26.62 13.92 8.75
N ILE A 230 -27.57 14.82 8.85
CA ILE A 230 -28.90 14.71 8.25
C ILE A 230 -28.94 15.71 7.10
N SER A 231 -29.40 15.26 5.92
CA SER A 231 -29.67 16.13 4.78
C SER A 231 -31.18 16.13 4.50
N TYR A 232 -31.76 17.30 4.27
CA TYR A 232 -33.18 17.51 4.08
C TYR A 232 -33.53 17.88 2.63
N GLU A 233 -34.82 17.74 2.26
CA GLU A 233 -35.33 18.04 0.91
C GLU A 233 -35.10 19.49 0.49
N ASN A 234 -35.09 20.44 1.43
CA ASN A 234 -34.81 21.85 1.19
C ASN A 234 -33.33 22.19 0.95
N GLY A 235 -32.42 21.17 0.93
CA GLY A 235 -30.99 21.33 0.75
C GLY A 235 -30.22 21.67 2.03
N GLU A 236 -30.91 21.85 3.18
CA GLU A 236 -30.25 22.06 4.46
C GLU A 236 -29.57 20.78 4.95
N THR A 237 -28.49 20.97 5.72
CA THR A 237 -27.80 19.87 6.41
C THR A 237 -27.52 20.27 7.84
N GLU A 238 -27.69 19.33 8.76
CA GLU A 238 -27.32 19.53 10.16
C GLU A 238 -26.51 18.34 10.68
N GLN A 239 -25.71 18.59 11.71
CA GLN A 239 -25.01 17.55 12.44
C GLN A 239 -25.48 17.54 13.89
N ILE A 240 -25.96 16.38 14.34
CA ILE A 240 -26.44 16.16 15.69
C ILE A 240 -25.67 14.96 16.32
N SER A 241 -25.76 14.83 17.64
CA SER A 241 -25.26 13.61 18.30
C SER A 241 -26.13 12.40 17.94
N PHE A 242 -25.54 11.21 17.95
CA PHE A 242 -26.29 9.98 17.68
C PHE A 242 -27.45 9.76 18.68
N SER A 243 -27.29 10.24 19.92
CA SER A 243 -28.34 10.17 20.95
C SER A 243 -29.55 11.05 20.66
N GLU A 244 -29.36 12.19 19.99
CA GLU A 244 -30.43 13.11 19.61
C GLU A 244 -31.28 12.62 18.43
N LEU A 245 -30.73 11.65 17.65
CA LEU A 245 -31.43 11.11 16.49
C LEU A 245 -32.80 10.49 16.83
N ALA A 246 -32.90 9.86 18.01
CA ALA A 246 -34.18 9.23 18.45
C ALA A 246 -35.32 10.20 18.69
N THR A 247 -35.03 11.47 18.94
CA THR A 247 -36.02 12.54 19.21
C THR A 247 -36.22 13.50 18.05
N LYS A 248 -35.44 13.32 16.96
CA LYS A 248 -35.47 14.22 15.80
C LYS A 248 -36.58 13.86 14.84
N ASP A 249 -37.32 14.89 14.36
CA ASP A 249 -38.29 14.70 13.27
C ASP A 249 -37.52 14.51 11.94
N LEU A 250 -37.64 13.31 11.36
CA LEU A 250 -36.98 12.94 10.12
C LEU A 250 -37.89 12.93 8.90
N LYS A 251 -39.13 13.48 8.99
CA LYS A 251 -40.12 13.41 7.90
C LYS A 251 -39.64 14.01 6.58
N LEU A 252 -38.81 15.05 6.64
CA LEU A 252 -38.24 15.71 5.46
C LEU A 252 -36.75 15.36 5.24
N ALA A 253 -36.24 14.38 5.96
CA ALA A 253 -34.87 13.92 5.78
C ALA A 253 -34.76 13.03 4.55
N ILE A 254 -33.81 13.33 3.66
CA ILE A 254 -33.46 12.49 2.50
C ILE A 254 -32.42 11.44 2.90
N THR A 255 -31.41 11.84 3.68
CA THR A 255 -30.33 10.94 4.09
C THR A 255 -29.88 11.20 5.53
N VAL A 256 -29.47 10.12 6.20
CA VAL A 256 -28.81 10.16 7.51
C VAL A 256 -27.53 9.35 7.39
N HIS A 257 -26.38 10.01 7.60
CA HIS A 257 -25.07 9.38 7.53
C HIS A 257 -24.32 9.50 8.84
N SER A 258 -23.58 8.47 9.25
CA SER A 258 -22.64 8.59 10.36
C SER A 258 -21.50 9.55 9.97
N CYS A 259 -21.09 10.39 10.93
CA CYS A 259 -19.94 11.28 10.79
C CYS A 259 -18.73 10.64 11.50
N GLU A 260 -18.30 9.49 11.01
CA GLU A 260 -17.07 8.88 11.49
C GLU A 260 -15.86 9.67 10.96
N PRO A 261 -14.82 9.88 11.77
CA PRO A 261 -13.63 10.54 11.30
C PRO A 261 -12.94 9.68 10.21
N THR A 262 -12.38 10.33 9.21
CA THR A 262 -11.53 9.67 8.21
C THR A 262 -10.15 9.37 8.81
N LEU A 263 -9.38 8.44 8.21
CA LEU A 263 -8.00 8.21 8.61
C LEU A 263 -7.14 9.47 8.45
N GLU A 264 -7.44 10.33 7.45
CA GLU A 264 -6.77 11.60 7.24
C GLU A 264 -7.02 12.57 8.40
N GLU A 265 -8.29 12.74 8.83
CA GLU A 265 -8.64 13.56 9.99
C GLU A 265 -7.96 13.05 11.27
N ILE A 266 -7.92 11.72 11.45
CA ILE A 266 -7.22 11.09 12.58
C ILE A 266 -5.72 11.38 12.51
N PHE A 267 -5.10 11.25 11.33
CA PHE A 267 -3.68 11.57 11.15
C PHE A 267 -3.37 13.03 11.50
N ILE A 268 -4.19 13.98 11.01
CA ILE A 268 -4.06 15.42 11.33
C ILE A 268 -4.24 15.64 12.84
N GLN A 269 -5.21 14.98 13.47
CA GLN A 269 -5.42 15.09 14.91
C GLN A 269 -4.22 14.60 15.73
N LEU A 270 -3.54 13.53 15.28
CA LEU A 270 -2.41 12.93 15.98
C LEU A 270 -1.10 13.70 15.78
N THR A 271 -0.93 14.31 14.61
CA THR A 271 0.36 14.88 14.19
C THR A 271 0.36 16.40 14.11
N GLY A 272 -0.81 17.03 13.98
CA GLY A 272 -0.96 18.45 13.67
C GLY A 272 -0.58 18.82 12.22
N GLU A 273 -0.25 17.85 11.38
CA GLU A 273 0.25 18.04 10.02
C GLU A 273 -0.78 17.58 9.00
N LYS A 274 -0.97 18.35 7.91
CA LYS A 274 -1.74 17.91 6.75
C LYS A 274 -0.87 17.03 5.87
N LEU A 275 -1.49 16.07 5.21
CA LEU A 275 -0.83 15.33 4.13
C LEU A 275 -0.66 16.27 2.94
N ASP A 276 0.54 16.31 2.38
CA ASP A 276 0.76 16.97 1.09
C ASP A 276 0.03 16.14 0.01
N VAL A 277 -1.02 16.74 -0.57
CA VAL A 277 -1.82 16.16 -1.65
C VAL A 277 -1.19 16.52 -2.99
#